data_eb4e1d879dc98033b5819702773bb07b
#
_entry.id   eb4e1d879dc98033b5819702773bb07b
#
_cell.length_a   1.000
_cell.length_b   1.000
_cell.length_c   1.000
_cell.angle_alpha   90.00
_cell.angle_beta   90.00
_cell.angle_gamma   90.00
#
_symmetry.space_group_name_H-M   'P 1'
#
loop_
_entity.id
_entity.type
_entity.pdbx_description
1 polymer ?
#
loop_
_entity_poly.entity_id
_entity_poly.type
_entity_poly.pdbx_seq_one_letter_code
_entity_poly.pdbx_strand_id
1 'polypeptide(L)'
;MTDAVLRMLLATSKVMDVHLLTSSPLRDGLAAELTERYGIKTHLVELSEGNNPLRYIEYNKYVRTRIEECHPHIVHVHGSWDVKAAIVQRCARKMKLVTIVSPHRGLSPEIIDIDFWKSRLWKMLLYQIQMISRCTAVAAMNDKEREDVLGLGLKRRIEVMPAMTGQNSGELCAALTETYRKALDSSYRLFLLDDETKFLEATVRTAIADDDVKTEIPSLNGLSFRRISFLAFDEDATEIMKRGAEKAGMYLPQEIDVANLPRYKNKHAKTLRSLEEMSKTINVNHIPEEQREERRAVQMIVQAWTMGKKRMTLRNWAELYDLFRNRDFNEDIVGNELRHRRLKRFTKRLQKDLKSRFALKEGYVIFQ
;
A
#
# COMPACT_ATOMS: atom_id res chain seq x y z
N MET A 1 20.24 -19.57 16.39
CA MET A 1 19.70 -19.32 15.03
C MET A 1 19.50 -20.67 14.35
N THR A 2 18.35 -20.90 13.69
CA THR A 2 18.09 -22.16 12.98
C THR A 2 18.78 -22.18 11.61
N ASP A 3 19.08 -23.37 11.08
CA ASP A 3 19.69 -23.53 9.75
C ASP A 3 18.83 -22.88 8.65
N ALA A 4 17.52 -22.93 8.80
CA ALA A 4 16.60 -22.30 7.87
C ALA A 4 16.81 -20.77 7.79
N VAL A 5 16.93 -20.09 8.92
CA VAL A 5 17.18 -18.65 8.98
C VAL A 5 18.55 -18.31 8.39
N LEU A 6 19.56 -19.10 8.72
CA LEU A 6 20.91 -18.91 8.17
C LEU A 6 20.92 -19.02 6.64
N ARG A 7 20.26 -20.04 6.07
CA ARG A 7 20.15 -20.21 4.62
C ARG A 7 19.43 -19.04 3.94
N MET A 8 18.35 -18.55 4.54
CA MET A 8 17.65 -17.36 4.03
C MET A 8 18.54 -16.12 4.05
N LEU A 9 19.29 -15.88 5.13
CA LEU A 9 20.24 -14.78 5.24
C LEU A 9 21.31 -14.85 4.16
N LEU A 10 21.95 -16.03 3.99
CA LEU A 10 22.99 -16.25 2.99
C LEU A 10 22.46 -16.16 1.55
N ALA A 11 21.20 -16.54 1.31
CA ALA A 11 20.58 -16.41 0.00
C ALA A 11 20.31 -14.93 -0.34
N THR A 12 19.79 -14.16 0.61
CA THR A 12 19.46 -12.74 0.41
C THR A 12 20.67 -11.83 0.36
N SER A 13 21.74 -12.12 1.11
CA SER A 13 22.96 -11.30 1.14
C SER A 13 23.68 -11.21 -0.22
N LYS A 14 23.38 -12.12 -1.15
CA LYS A 14 23.93 -12.10 -2.52
C LYS A 14 23.38 -10.95 -3.37
N VAL A 15 22.22 -10.41 -3.04
CA VAL A 15 21.47 -9.46 -3.87
C VAL A 15 20.96 -8.24 -3.10
N MET A 16 21.11 -8.22 -1.78
CA MET A 16 20.59 -7.16 -0.91
C MET A 16 21.56 -6.87 0.21
N ASP A 17 21.56 -5.64 0.74
CA ASP A 17 22.20 -5.30 2.00
C ASP A 17 21.37 -5.89 3.15
N VAL A 18 21.99 -6.74 3.98
CA VAL A 18 21.30 -7.50 5.02
C VAL A 18 21.83 -7.16 6.39
N HIS A 19 20.91 -6.82 7.29
CA HIS A 19 21.18 -6.64 8.70
C HIS A 19 20.45 -7.72 9.50
N LEU A 20 21.19 -8.45 10.33
CA LEU A 20 20.62 -9.43 11.25
C LEU A 20 20.43 -8.80 12.64
N LEU A 21 19.19 -8.69 13.09
CA LEU A 21 18.86 -8.35 14.47
C LEU A 21 18.54 -9.63 15.24
N THR A 22 19.34 -9.95 16.27
CA THR A 22 19.15 -11.13 17.11
C THR A 22 19.01 -10.74 18.58
N SER A 23 18.16 -11.48 19.30
CA SER A 23 17.99 -11.31 20.76
C SER A 23 18.74 -12.36 21.58
N SER A 24 19.55 -13.18 20.93
CA SER A 24 20.38 -14.20 21.58
C SER A 24 21.76 -14.18 20.94
N PRO A 25 22.81 -14.38 21.71
CA PRO A 25 24.16 -14.51 21.19
C PRO A 25 24.24 -15.54 20.06
N LEU A 26 25.00 -15.25 19.05
CA LEU A 26 25.35 -16.22 18.01
C LEU A 26 26.46 -17.13 18.55
N ARG A 27 26.60 -18.34 17.95
CA ARG A 27 27.74 -19.21 18.27
C ARG A 27 29.04 -18.47 18.01
N ASP A 28 30.08 -18.84 18.73
CA ASP A 28 31.40 -18.22 18.62
C ASP A 28 31.87 -18.17 17.15
N GLY A 29 32.37 -17.02 16.76
CA GLY A 29 32.89 -16.76 15.43
C GLY A 29 31.84 -16.54 14.33
N LEU A 30 30.57 -16.93 14.52
CA LEU A 30 29.54 -16.80 13.46
C LEU A 30 29.24 -15.34 13.08
N ALA A 31 29.23 -14.43 14.04
CA ALA A 31 29.02 -13.01 13.76
C ALA A 31 30.11 -12.42 12.87
N ALA A 32 31.38 -12.77 13.15
CA ALA A 32 32.54 -12.40 12.34
C ALA A 32 32.45 -13.00 10.93
N GLU A 33 32.17 -14.31 10.83
CA GLU A 33 32.00 -15.01 9.55
C GLU A 33 30.89 -14.35 8.68
N LEU A 34 29.74 -14.04 9.27
CA LEU A 34 28.63 -13.40 8.56
C LEU A 34 29.02 -12.00 8.03
N THR A 35 29.78 -11.25 8.80
CA THR A 35 30.20 -9.90 8.42
C THR A 35 31.32 -9.93 7.38
N GLU A 36 32.37 -10.69 7.61
CA GLU A 36 33.56 -10.70 6.76
C GLU A 36 33.35 -11.41 5.44
N ARG A 37 32.62 -12.53 5.45
CA ARG A 37 32.46 -13.38 4.27
C ARG A 37 31.22 -13.03 3.46
N TYR A 38 30.16 -12.56 4.10
CA TYR A 38 28.85 -12.35 3.46
C TYR A 38 28.33 -10.91 3.54
N GLY A 39 29.06 -10.00 4.21
CA GLY A 39 28.66 -8.60 4.34
C GLY A 39 27.42 -8.37 5.23
N ILE A 40 27.00 -9.39 5.99
CA ILE A 40 25.80 -9.32 6.85
C ILE A 40 26.16 -8.65 8.16
N LYS A 41 25.64 -7.45 8.40
CA LYS A 41 25.83 -6.73 9.65
C LYS A 41 24.97 -7.32 10.77
N THR A 42 25.59 -7.71 11.87
CA THR A 42 24.90 -8.34 13.00
C THR A 42 24.71 -7.37 14.15
N HIS A 43 23.50 -7.33 14.69
CA HIS A 43 23.12 -6.48 15.84
C HIS A 43 22.51 -7.35 16.93
N LEU A 44 23.22 -7.47 18.06
CA LEU A 44 22.69 -8.15 19.23
C LEU A 44 21.87 -7.14 20.07
N VAL A 45 20.61 -7.52 20.34
CA VAL A 45 19.70 -6.76 21.20
C VAL A 45 19.26 -7.66 22.34
N GLU A 46 20.01 -7.61 23.42
CA GLU A 46 19.71 -8.42 24.60
C GLU A 46 18.52 -7.83 25.37
N LEU A 47 17.67 -8.73 25.84
CA LEU A 47 16.64 -8.37 26.81
C LEU A 47 17.24 -8.55 28.19
N SER A 48 17.26 -7.50 29.01
CA SER A 48 17.72 -7.57 30.39
C SER A 48 17.06 -8.73 31.15
N GLU A 49 17.83 -9.41 31.98
CA GLU A 49 17.34 -10.52 32.79
C GLU A 49 16.37 -10.03 33.87
N GLY A 50 15.51 -10.92 34.34
CA GLY A 50 14.53 -10.62 35.41
C GLY A 50 13.07 -10.69 34.96
N ASN A 51 12.17 -10.56 35.92
CA ASN A 51 10.70 -10.66 35.70
C ASN A 51 10.00 -9.30 35.55
N ASN A 52 10.75 -8.20 35.55
CA ASN A 52 10.16 -6.87 35.44
C ASN A 52 9.61 -6.64 34.01
N PRO A 53 8.30 -6.38 33.82
CA PRO A 53 7.71 -6.10 32.51
C PRO A 53 8.28 -4.84 31.85
N LEU A 54 8.88 -3.91 32.59
CA LEU A 54 9.51 -2.70 32.04
C LEU A 54 10.65 -3.01 31.07
N ARG A 55 11.31 -4.15 31.21
CA ARG A 55 12.34 -4.62 30.27
C ARG A 55 11.86 -4.70 28.81
N TYR A 56 10.60 -4.96 28.58
CA TYR A 56 10.02 -4.96 27.22
C TYR A 56 9.86 -3.56 26.65
N ILE A 57 9.71 -2.54 27.50
CA ILE A 57 9.68 -1.12 27.11
C ILE A 57 11.09 -0.70 26.66
N GLU A 58 12.11 -1.08 27.43
CA GLU A 58 13.51 -0.81 27.10
C GLU A 58 13.91 -1.54 25.79
N TYR A 59 13.57 -2.82 25.69
CA TYR A 59 13.77 -3.62 24.48
C TYR A 59 13.11 -2.96 23.26
N ASN A 60 11.87 -2.48 23.38
CA ASN A 60 11.17 -1.77 22.32
C ASN A 60 11.91 -0.50 21.90
N LYS A 61 12.40 0.32 22.84
CA LYS A 61 13.18 1.51 22.57
C LYS A 61 14.47 1.15 21.81
N TYR A 62 15.18 0.15 22.28
CA TYR A 62 16.43 -0.30 21.67
C TYR A 62 16.22 -0.83 20.24
N VAL A 63 15.23 -1.70 20.04
CA VAL A 63 14.84 -2.20 18.73
C VAL A 63 14.52 -1.06 17.78
N ARG A 64 13.76 -0.06 18.25
CA ARG A 64 13.42 1.12 17.45
C ARG A 64 14.66 1.88 17.00
N THR A 65 15.57 2.17 17.92
CA THR A 65 16.84 2.85 17.59
C THR A 65 17.64 2.06 16.54
N ARG A 66 17.75 0.73 16.68
CA ARG A 66 18.46 -0.09 15.69
C ARG A 66 17.80 -0.10 14.32
N ILE A 67 16.48 -0.15 14.27
CA ILE A 67 15.75 -0.05 12.99
C ILE A 67 15.96 1.35 12.35
N GLU A 68 15.95 2.41 13.17
CA GLU A 68 16.23 3.78 12.70
C GLU A 68 17.65 3.92 12.14
N GLU A 69 18.65 3.33 12.77
CA GLU A 69 20.05 3.36 12.31
C GLU A 69 20.28 2.55 11.03
N CYS A 70 19.59 1.42 10.87
CA CYS A 70 19.72 0.55 9.69
C CYS A 70 18.95 1.06 8.47
N HIS A 71 17.96 1.92 8.65
CA HIS A 71 17.06 2.42 7.58
C HIS A 71 16.54 1.32 6.63
N PRO A 72 16.02 0.18 7.11
CA PRO A 72 15.62 -0.91 6.24
C PRO A 72 14.36 -0.58 5.45
N HIS A 73 14.25 -1.12 4.23
CA HIS A 73 13.00 -1.09 3.47
C HIS A 73 12.03 -2.18 3.93
N ILE A 74 12.56 -3.31 4.39
CA ILE A 74 11.80 -4.49 4.80
C ILE A 74 12.35 -5.01 6.12
N VAL A 75 11.46 -5.41 7.01
CA VAL A 75 11.80 -6.15 8.22
C VAL A 75 11.19 -7.55 8.13
N HIS A 76 12.04 -8.56 7.97
CA HIS A 76 11.63 -9.95 7.93
C HIS A 76 11.83 -10.59 9.31
N VAL A 77 10.73 -10.98 9.94
CA VAL A 77 10.70 -11.54 11.29
C VAL A 77 10.55 -13.05 11.22
N HIS A 78 11.44 -13.76 11.90
CA HIS A 78 11.45 -15.21 11.97
C HIS A 78 10.94 -15.73 13.31
N GLY A 79 10.06 -16.74 13.26
CA GLY A 79 9.48 -17.39 14.42
C GLY A 79 8.08 -16.90 14.79
N SER A 80 7.51 -17.61 15.76
CA SER A 80 6.18 -17.38 16.32
C SER A 80 6.23 -17.59 17.83
N TRP A 81 5.20 -17.14 18.55
CA TRP A 81 5.07 -17.26 19.99
C TRP A 81 6.16 -16.55 20.81
N ASP A 82 6.98 -15.73 20.18
CA ASP A 82 8.01 -14.91 20.83
C ASP A 82 7.56 -13.46 20.90
N VAL A 83 7.46 -12.93 22.12
CA VAL A 83 7.09 -11.53 22.35
C VAL A 83 8.14 -10.56 21.78
N LYS A 84 9.41 -10.95 21.75
CA LYS A 84 10.49 -10.13 21.19
C LYS A 84 10.30 -9.95 19.68
N ALA A 85 10.01 -11.04 18.96
CA ALA A 85 9.67 -11.00 17.54
C ALA A 85 8.45 -10.13 17.27
N ALA A 86 7.41 -10.23 18.11
CA ALA A 86 6.21 -9.40 18.01
C ALA A 86 6.50 -7.90 18.25
N ILE A 87 7.41 -7.58 19.18
CA ILE A 87 7.86 -6.19 19.42
C ILE A 87 8.57 -5.64 18.18
N VAL A 88 9.51 -6.40 17.59
CA VAL A 88 10.22 -6.00 16.36
C VAL A 88 9.22 -5.70 15.23
N GLN A 89 8.31 -6.63 14.97
CA GLN A 89 7.27 -6.44 13.94
C GLN A 89 6.39 -5.21 14.21
N ARG A 90 6.00 -5.01 15.48
CA ARG A 90 5.18 -3.86 15.88
C ARG A 90 5.94 -2.54 15.72
N CYS A 91 7.24 -2.49 16.08
CA CYS A 91 8.11 -1.34 15.85
C CYS A 91 8.19 -1.00 14.37
N ALA A 92 8.60 -1.96 13.54
CA ALA A 92 8.72 -1.78 12.10
C ALA A 92 7.41 -1.26 11.46
N ARG A 93 6.27 -1.83 11.85
CA ARG A 93 4.97 -1.38 11.38
C ARG A 93 4.60 0.03 11.82
N LYS A 94 4.93 0.43 13.06
CA LYS A 94 4.71 1.82 13.53
C LYS A 94 5.57 2.81 12.77
N MET A 95 6.74 2.40 12.32
CA MET A 95 7.66 3.16 11.48
C MET A 95 7.27 3.11 9.98
N LYS A 96 6.11 2.51 9.66
CA LYS A 96 5.58 2.37 8.29
C LYS A 96 6.49 1.54 7.37
N LEU A 97 7.23 0.58 7.91
CA LEU A 97 8.06 -0.33 7.13
C LEU A 97 7.26 -1.55 6.66
N VAL A 98 7.69 -2.14 5.57
CA VAL A 98 7.17 -3.42 5.09
C VAL A 98 7.62 -4.52 6.02
N THR A 99 6.68 -5.38 6.45
CA THR A 99 6.98 -6.48 7.38
C THR A 99 6.58 -7.82 6.79
N ILE A 100 7.49 -8.78 6.85
CA ILE A 100 7.24 -10.17 6.46
C ILE A 100 7.47 -11.04 7.69
N VAL A 101 6.72 -12.12 7.82
CA VAL A 101 6.84 -13.06 8.94
C VAL A 101 6.98 -14.48 8.41
N SER A 102 8.02 -15.20 8.86
CA SER A 102 8.17 -16.64 8.66
C SER A 102 7.88 -17.37 9.99
N PRO A 103 6.75 -18.07 10.13
CA PRO A 103 6.36 -18.68 11.39
C PRO A 103 7.17 -19.93 11.77
N HIS A 104 7.86 -20.56 10.80
CA HIS A 104 8.65 -21.78 10.98
C HIS A 104 7.87 -22.92 11.66
N ARG A 105 6.73 -23.29 11.08
CA ARG A 105 5.76 -24.30 11.58
C ARG A 105 5.15 -24.00 12.94
N GLY A 106 5.47 -22.87 13.55
CA GLY A 106 4.94 -22.54 14.87
C GLY A 106 3.43 -22.28 14.93
N LEU A 107 2.76 -22.18 13.77
CA LEU A 107 1.32 -21.99 13.65
C LEU A 107 0.60 -23.26 13.20
N SER A 108 1.25 -24.42 13.21
CA SER A 108 0.57 -25.68 12.93
C SER A 108 -0.41 -26.03 14.07
N PRO A 109 -1.52 -26.72 13.76
CA PRO A 109 -2.51 -27.13 14.78
C PRO A 109 -1.85 -27.88 15.94
N GLU A 110 -0.93 -28.81 15.62
CA GLU A 110 -0.22 -29.61 16.62
C GLU A 110 0.56 -28.75 17.61
N ILE A 111 1.17 -27.66 17.12
CA ILE A 111 1.90 -26.72 17.97
C ILE A 111 0.97 -25.82 18.76
N ILE A 112 -0.13 -25.40 18.15
CA ILE A 112 -1.13 -24.53 18.81
C ILE A 112 -1.78 -25.26 19.99
N ASP A 113 -2.13 -26.54 19.82
CA ASP A 113 -2.82 -27.34 20.82
C ASP A 113 -1.96 -27.63 22.04
N ILE A 114 -0.62 -27.65 21.90
CA ILE A 114 0.28 -27.79 23.03
C ILE A 114 0.10 -26.62 23.99
N ASP A 115 -0.33 -26.88 25.21
CA ASP A 115 -0.55 -25.88 26.27
C ASP A 115 -1.48 -24.72 25.86
N PHE A 116 -2.44 -24.97 24.95
CA PHE A 116 -3.34 -23.93 24.41
C PHE A 116 -3.98 -23.10 25.52
N TRP A 117 -4.67 -23.73 26.45
CA TRP A 117 -5.38 -23.06 27.54
C TRP A 117 -4.46 -22.40 28.57
N LYS A 118 -3.26 -22.97 28.80
CA LYS A 118 -2.32 -22.47 29.82
C LYS A 118 -1.55 -21.23 29.36
N SER A 119 -1.07 -21.21 28.13
CA SER A 119 -0.18 -20.13 27.69
C SER A 119 -0.46 -19.60 26.29
N ARG A 120 -0.84 -20.46 25.32
CA ARG A 120 -0.92 -20.06 23.91
C ARG A 120 -2.13 -19.18 23.61
N LEU A 121 -3.27 -19.41 24.25
CA LEU A 121 -4.45 -18.56 24.09
C LEU A 121 -4.13 -17.08 24.40
N TRP A 122 -3.46 -16.83 25.51
CA TRP A 122 -3.07 -15.46 25.88
C TRP A 122 -2.06 -14.87 24.93
N LYS A 123 -1.05 -15.62 24.51
CA LYS A 123 -0.07 -15.18 23.52
C LYS A 123 -0.74 -14.92 22.16
N MET A 124 -1.71 -15.76 21.78
CA MET A 124 -2.51 -15.58 20.56
C MET A 124 -3.23 -14.23 20.59
N LEU A 125 -3.96 -13.94 21.65
CA LEU A 125 -4.77 -12.72 21.80
C LEU A 125 -3.89 -11.47 21.97
N LEU A 126 -2.83 -11.54 22.76
CA LEU A 126 -2.00 -10.37 23.09
C LEU A 126 -1.17 -9.88 21.90
N TYR A 127 -0.58 -10.78 21.11
CA TYR A 127 0.32 -10.36 20.06
C TYR A 127 0.34 -11.23 18.79
N GLN A 128 0.13 -12.57 18.89
CA GLN A 128 0.34 -13.45 17.73
C GLN A 128 -0.64 -13.16 16.59
N ILE A 129 -1.93 -12.97 16.88
CA ILE A 129 -2.95 -12.57 15.89
C ILE A 129 -2.53 -11.27 15.21
N GLN A 130 -2.10 -10.28 15.98
CA GLN A 130 -1.70 -8.99 15.42
C GLN A 130 -0.42 -9.10 14.57
N MET A 131 0.53 -9.92 15.01
CA MET A 131 1.77 -10.15 14.29
C MET A 131 1.50 -10.71 12.88
N ILE A 132 0.66 -11.75 12.78
CA ILE A 132 0.33 -12.40 11.51
C ILE A 132 -0.64 -11.56 10.66
N SER A 133 -1.75 -11.08 11.25
CA SER A 133 -2.78 -10.37 10.48
C SER A 133 -2.30 -9.04 9.91
N ARG A 134 -1.38 -8.37 10.60
CA ARG A 134 -0.91 -7.02 10.26
C ARG A 134 0.46 -6.98 9.55
N CYS A 135 1.14 -8.11 9.35
CA CYS A 135 2.32 -8.12 8.47
C CYS A 135 1.91 -7.89 7.00
N THR A 136 2.83 -7.50 6.16
CA THR A 136 2.56 -7.32 4.72
C THR A 136 2.33 -8.68 4.06
N ALA A 137 3.19 -9.67 4.34
CA ALA A 137 3.07 -11.03 3.85
C ALA A 137 3.60 -12.04 4.87
N VAL A 138 3.25 -13.31 4.69
CA VAL A 138 3.84 -14.45 5.38
C VAL A 138 4.68 -15.23 4.37
N ALA A 139 5.90 -15.61 4.77
CA ALA A 139 6.75 -16.51 4.02
C ALA A 139 6.71 -17.89 4.69
N ALA A 140 5.95 -18.81 4.13
CA ALA A 140 5.79 -20.18 4.63
C ALA A 140 6.91 -21.08 4.09
N MET A 141 7.35 -22.04 4.89
CA MET A 141 8.45 -22.94 4.53
C MET A 141 8.04 -24.07 3.58
N ASN A 142 6.75 -24.35 3.49
CA ASN A 142 6.16 -25.36 2.63
C ASN A 142 4.64 -25.15 2.51
N ASP A 143 3.99 -25.93 1.63
CA ASP A 143 2.55 -25.87 1.41
C ASP A 143 1.73 -26.21 2.65
N LYS A 144 2.16 -27.17 3.48
CA LYS A 144 1.48 -27.52 4.73
C LYS A 144 1.42 -26.31 5.67
N GLU A 145 2.52 -25.60 5.86
CA GLU A 145 2.54 -24.38 6.69
C GLU A 145 1.64 -23.26 6.10
N ARG A 146 1.60 -23.16 4.78
CA ARG A 146 0.68 -22.23 4.11
C ARG A 146 -0.78 -22.57 4.42
N GLU A 147 -1.16 -23.84 4.35
CA GLU A 147 -2.50 -24.32 4.67
C GLU A 147 -2.84 -24.09 6.14
N ASP A 148 -1.93 -24.38 7.05
CA ASP A 148 -2.07 -24.10 8.49
C ASP A 148 -2.37 -22.61 8.75
N VAL A 149 -1.60 -21.71 8.14
CA VAL A 149 -1.83 -20.25 8.28
C VAL A 149 -3.14 -19.80 7.63
N LEU A 150 -3.51 -20.38 6.48
CA LEU A 150 -4.79 -20.11 5.82
C LEU A 150 -5.96 -20.57 6.68
N GLY A 151 -5.84 -21.75 7.30
CA GLY A 151 -6.86 -22.31 8.20
C GLY A 151 -7.17 -21.41 9.40
N LEU A 152 -6.19 -20.67 9.90
CA LEU A 152 -6.40 -19.67 10.96
C LEU A 152 -7.20 -18.44 10.50
N GLY A 153 -7.39 -18.24 9.19
CA GLY A 153 -8.11 -17.09 8.64
C GLY A 153 -7.45 -15.72 8.85
N LEU A 154 -6.25 -15.68 9.41
CA LEU A 154 -5.57 -14.45 9.82
C LEU A 154 -4.88 -13.72 8.67
N LYS A 155 -4.41 -14.46 7.67
CA LYS A 155 -3.64 -13.92 6.54
C LYS A 155 -3.91 -14.69 5.25
N ARG A 156 -3.97 -13.96 4.11
CA ARG A 156 -4.15 -14.55 2.77
C ARG A 156 -2.97 -14.29 1.83
N ARG A 157 -2.06 -13.38 2.20
CA ARG A 157 -0.86 -13.04 1.43
C ARG A 157 0.28 -13.90 1.94
N ILE A 158 0.35 -15.13 1.43
CA ILE A 158 1.32 -16.14 1.87
C ILE A 158 2.07 -16.63 0.64
N GLU A 159 3.39 -16.55 0.71
CA GLU A 159 4.31 -17.10 -0.29
C GLU A 159 4.97 -18.36 0.29
N VAL A 160 5.08 -19.39 -0.52
CA VAL A 160 5.77 -20.63 -0.13
C VAL A 160 7.21 -20.55 -0.59
N MET A 161 8.12 -20.76 0.32
CA MET A 161 9.55 -20.81 0.03
C MET A 161 9.92 -22.21 -0.51
N PRO A 162 10.78 -22.30 -1.51
CA PRO A 162 11.26 -23.59 -2.00
C PRO A 162 12.04 -24.33 -0.91
N ALA A 163 12.17 -25.64 -1.07
CA ALA A 163 12.90 -26.48 -0.11
C ALA A 163 14.32 -25.95 0.13
N MET A 164 14.68 -25.79 1.40
CA MET A 164 15.95 -25.22 1.80
C MET A 164 17.07 -26.25 1.77
N THR A 165 17.31 -26.87 0.62
CA THR A 165 18.44 -27.76 0.38
C THR A 165 19.63 -26.95 -0.15
N GLY A 166 20.84 -27.44 0.05
CA GLY A 166 22.05 -26.76 -0.43
C GLY A 166 22.08 -26.56 -1.96
N GLN A 167 21.35 -27.39 -2.71
CA GLN A 167 21.27 -27.34 -4.17
C GLN A 167 20.33 -26.24 -4.67
N ASN A 168 19.33 -25.82 -3.86
CA ASN A 168 18.28 -24.88 -4.25
C ASN A 168 18.52 -23.44 -3.73
N SER A 169 19.75 -23.07 -3.40
CA SER A 169 20.04 -21.73 -2.86
C SER A 169 19.69 -20.60 -3.84
N GLY A 170 19.80 -20.82 -5.15
CA GLY A 170 19.41 -19.87 -6.18
C GLY A 170 17.89 -19.67 -6.28
N GLU A 171 17.13 -20.77 -6.23
CA GLU A 171 15.68 -20.74 -6.21
C GLU A 171 15.14 -20.05 -4.95
N LEU A 172 15.74 -20.31 -3.79
CA LEU A 172 15.39 -19.66 -2.54
C LEU A 172 15.65 -18.14 -2.61
N CYS A 173 16.80 -17.74 -3.16
CA CYS A 173 17.14 -16.33 -3.40
C CYS A 173 16.10 -15.65 -4.32
N ALA A 174 15.75 -16.29 -5.43
CA ALA A 174 14.76 -15.78 -6.36
C ALA A 174 13.37 -15.64 -5.72
N ALA A 175 12.92 -16.67 -4.97
CA ALA A 175 11.63 -16.66 -4.28
C ALA A 175 11.54 -15.58 -3.19
N LEU A 176 12.60 -15.41 -2.39
CA LEU A 176 12.68 -14.34 -1.38
C LEU A 176 12.67 -12.96 -2.04
N THR A 177 13.48 -12.77 -3.09
CA THR A 177 13.53 -11.51 -3.85
C THR A 177 12.17 -11.16 -4.43
N GLU A 178 11.48 -12.14 -5.01
CA GLU A 178 10.14 -11.96 -5.57
C GLU A 178 9.12 -11.62 -4.47
N THR A 179 9.16 -12.31 -3.33
CA THR A 179 8.30 -12.03 -2.18
C THR A 179 8.51 -10.61 -1.66
N TYR A 180 9.76 -10.18 -1.55
CA TYR A 180 10.12 -8.83 -1.12
C TYR A 180 9.64 -7.79 -2.11
N ARG A 181 9.85 -8.02 -3.41
CA ARG A 181 9.37 -7.13 -4.48
C ARG A 181 7.85 -6.99 -4.46
N LYS A 182 7.10 -8.09 -4.39
CA LYS A 182 5.63 -8.07 -4.24
C LYS A 182 5.18 -7.28 -3.02
N ALA A 183 5.89 -7.44 -1.90
CA ALA A 183 5.57 -6.74 -0.66
C ALA A 183 5.81 -5.23 -0.77
N LEU A 184 6.95 -4.82 -1.35
CA LEU A 184 7.27 -3.40 -1.60
C LEU A 184 6.27 -2.77 -2.58
N ASP A 185 6.03 -3.40 -3.73
CA ASP A 185 5.10 -2.92 -4.74
C ASP A 185 3.68 -2.77 -4.19
N SER A 186 3.23 -3.73 -3.35
CA SER A 186 1.92 -3.66 -2.71
C SER A 186 1.83 -2.61 -1.61
N SER A 187 2.96 -2.14 -1.14
CA SER A 187 3.08 -1.16 -0.06
C SER A 187 3.69 0.17 -0.54
N TYR A 188 3.74 0.41 -1.85
CA TYR A 188 4.38 1.59 -2.46
C TYR A 188 3.93 2.92 -1.81
N ARG A 189 2.67 3.00 -1.34
CA ARG A 189 2.14 4.20 -0.67
C ARG A 189 2.88 4.55 0.63
N LEU A 190 3.60 3.61 1.25
CA LEU A 190 4.43 3.89 2.43
C LEU A 190 5.69 4.68 2.08
N PHE A 191 6.13 4.59 0.83
CA PHE A 191 7.34 5.21 0.31
C PHE A 191 7.07 6.34 -0.68
N LEU A 192 5.78 6.64 -0.91
CA LEU A 192 5.36 7.67 -1.85
C LEU A 192 5.77 9.04 -1.33
N LEU A 193 6.47 9.80 -2.16
CA LEU A 193 6.87 11.17 -1.88
C LEU A 193 5.73 12.13 -2.25
N ASP A 194 5.65 13.27 -1.55
CA ASP A 194 4.66 14.31 -1.86
C ASP A 194 4.82 14.81 -3.30
N ASP A 195 6.05 14.93 -3.78
CA ASP A 195 6.32 15.40 -5.14
C ASP A 195 5.95 14.39 -6.22
N GLU A 196 5.92 13.07 -5.91
CA GLU A 196 5.38 12.05 -6.80
C GLU A 196 3.86 12.19 -6.95
N THR A 197 3.17 12.52 -5.86
CA THR A 197 1.73 12.81 -5.89
C THR A 197 1.44 14.09 -6.65
N LYS A 198 2.22 15.16 -6.40
CA LYS A 198 2.11 16.44 -7.13
C LYS A 198 2.38 16.27 -8.61
N PHE A 199 3.38 15.46 -8.98
CA PHE A 199 3.66 15.16 -10.38
C PHE A 199 2.43 14.56 -11.08
N LEU A 200 1.82 13.53 -10.50
CA LEU A 200 0.62 12.92 -11.05
C LEU A 200 -0.56 13.91 -11.12
N GLU A 201 -0.81 14.67 -10.06
CA GLU A 201 -1.89 15.67 -10.06
C GLU A 201 -1.65 16.78 -11.08
N ALA A 202 -0.41 17.24 -11.25
CA ALA A 202 -0.05 18.25 -12.23
C ALA A 202 -0.21 17.75 -13.67
N THR A 203 0.25 16.54 -13.97
CA THR A 203 0.06 15.95 -15.31
C THR A 203 -1.41 15.71 -15.63
N VAL A 204 -2.21 15.21 -14.66
CA VAL A 204 -3.67 15.08 -14.84
C VAL A 204 -4.31 16.45 -15.07
N ARG A 205 -3.93 17.48 -14.31
CA ARG A 205 -4.40 18.86 -14.50
C ARG A 205 -4.08 19.37 -15.92
N THR A 206 -2.86 19.19 -16.39
CA THR A 206 -2.43 19.58 -17.74
C THR A 206 -3.25 18.89 -18.82
N ALA A 207 -3.60 17.61 -18.62
CA ALA A 207 -4.41 16.86 -19.58
C ALA A 207 -5.83 17.40 -19.74
N ILE A 208 -6.46 17.87 -18.64
CA ILE A 208 -7.88 18.24 -18.61
C ILE A 208 -8.13 19.75 -18.65
N ALA A 209 -7.16 20.57 -18.20
CA ALA A 209 -7.31 22.01 -18.19
C ALA A 209 -7.31 22.61 -19.62
N ASP A 210 -7.87 23.80 -19.72
CA ASP A 210 -7.81 24.61 -20.95
C ASP A 210 -6.37 24.96 -21.30
N ASP A 211 -6.09 25.22 -22.59
CA ASP A 211 -4.71 25.43 -23.09
C ASP A 211 -4.06 26.71 -22.57
N ASP A 212 -4.87 27.67 -22.10
CA ASP A 212 -4.39 28.89 -21.46
C ASP A 212 -3.95 28.69 -19.99
N VAL A 213 -4.25 27.55 -19.39
CA VAL A 213 -3.86 27.22 -18.01
C VAL A 213 -2.48 26.58 -17.99
N LYS A 214 -1.45 27.39 -17.72
CA LYS A 214 -0.10 26.87 -17.51
C LYS A 214 -0.03 26.16 -16.17
N THR A 215 0.28 24.85 -16.19
CA THR A 215 0.53 24.05 -15.01
C THR A 215 2.02 23.74 -14.94
N GLU A 216 2.66 24.09 -13.83
CA GLU A 216 4.03 23.69 -13.58
C GLU A 216 4.05 22.21 -13.13
N ILE A 217 4.67 21.35 -13.92
CA ILE A 217 4.83 19.93 -13.61
C ILE A 217 6.20 19.74 -12.96
N PRO A 218 6.28 19.14 -11.75
CA PRO A 218 7.56 18.84 -11.13
C PRO A 218 8.46 18.00 -12.02
N SER A 219 9.78 18.19 -11.94
CA SER A 219 10.73 17.33 -12.65
C SER A 219 10.67 15.89 -12.13
N LEU A 220 10.86 14.92 -13.02
CA LEU A 220 11.00 13.50 -12.65
C LEU A 220 12.34 13.17 -11.95
N ASN A 221 13.30 14.12 -11.92
CA ASN A 221 14.59 13.90 -11.31
C ASN A 221 14.45 13.58 -9.82
N GLY A 222 14.97 12.43 -9.40
CA GLY A 222 14.87 11.96 -8.01
C GLY A 222 13.53 11.34 -7.62
N LEU A 223 12.52 11.31 -8.51
CA LEU A 223 11.25 10.66 -8.28
C LEU A 223 11.24 9.22 -8.84
N SER A 224 10.49 8.34 -8.21
CA SER A 224 10.32 6.97 -8.70
C SER A 224 9.14 6.88 -9.65
N PHE A 225 9.41 6.78 -10.95
CA PHE A 225 8.36 6.58 -11.94
C PHE A 225 7.56 5.28 -11.71
N ARG A 226 8.18 4.25 -11.12
CA ARG A 226 7.49 3.03 -10.72
C ARG A 226 6.40 3.30 -9.68
N ARG A 227 6.65 4.11 -8.65
CA ARG A 227 5.64 4.47 -7.65
C ARG A 227 4.56 5.37 -8.23
N ILE A 228 4.94 6.31 -9.09
CA ILE A 228 3.99 7.16 -9.83
C ILE A 228 3.07 6.30 -10.70
N SER A 229 3.60 5.30 -11.41
CA SER A 229 2.81 4.37 -12.24
C SER A 229 1.81 3.56 -11.40
N PHE A 230 2.22 3.07 -10.22
CA PHE A 230 1.29 2.41 -9.30
C PHE A 230 0.20 3.35 -8.81
N LEU A 231 0.55 4.60 -8.49
CA LEU A 231 -0.43 5.60 -8.05
C LEU A 231 -1.39 5.94 -9.18
N ALA A 232 -0.89 6.17 -10.39
CA ALA A 232 -1.70 6.46 -11.57
C ALA A 232 -2.68 5.31 -11.88
N PHE A 233 -2.22 4.07 -11.78
CA PHE A 233 -3.06 2.89 -11.95
C PHE A 233 -4.15 2.80 -10.87
N ASP A 234 -3.79 2.98 -9.59
CA ASP A 234 -4.73 2.93 -8.47
C ASP A 234 -5.75 4.10 -8.49
N GLU A 235 -5.42 5.21 -9.13
CA GLU A 235 -6.28 6.38 -9.33
C GLU A 235 -7.00 6.37 -10.70
N ASP A 236 -6.86 5.27 -11.46
CA ASP A 236 -7.43 5.11 -12.82
C ASP A 236 -7.08 6.28 -13.75
N ALA A 237 -5.86 6.80 -13.61
CA ALA A 237 -5.40 8.01 -14.27
C ALA A 237 -4.21 7.79 -15.23
N THR A 238 -3.84 6.55 -15.52
CA THR A 238 -2.65 6.23 -16.33
C THR A 238 -2.72 6.92 -17.71
N GLU A 239 -3.83 6.78 -18.44
CA GLU A 239 -3.97 7.37 -19.76
C GLU A 239 -4.11 8.90 -19.71
N ILE A 240 -4.73 9.42 -18.63
CA ILE A 240 -4.83 10.87 -18.42
C ILE A 240 -3.45 11.45 -18.14
N MET A 241 -2.64 10.78 -17.32
CA MET A 241 -1.25 11.18 -17.02
C MET A 241 -0.41 11.22 -18.31
N LYS A 242 -0.52 10.21 -19.18
CA LYS A 242 0.20 10.16 -20.46
C LYS A 242 -0.15 11.35 -21.34
N ARG A 243 -1.44 11.60 -21.55
CA ARG A 243 -1.90 12.75 -22.34
C ARG A 243 -1.41 14.08 -21.78
N GLY A 244 -1.39 14.21 -20.43
CA GLY A 244 -0.88 15.44 -19.81
C GLY A 244 0.62 15.65 -19.99
N ALA A 245 1.39 14.58 -19.90
CA ALA A 245 2.83 14.62 -20.19
C ALA A 245 3.11 14.95 -21.65
N GLU A 246 2.39 14.34 -22.60
CA GLU A 246 2.46 14.66 -24.03
C GLU A 246 2.13 16.14 -24.30
N LYS A 247 1.02 16.63 -23.76
CA LYS A 247 0.60 18.04 -23.88
C LYS A 247 1.65 19.00 -23.33
N ALA A 248 2.38 18.58 -22.28
CA ALA A 248 3.48 19.35 -21.72
C ALA A 248 4.83 19.17 -22.45
N GLY A 249 4.89 18.35 -23.49
CA GLY A 249 6.13 18.03 -24.21
C GLY A 249 7.13 17.24 -23.36
N MET A 250 6.65 16.51 -22.34
CA MET A 250 7.50 15.73 -21.44
C MET A 250 7.65 14.29 -21.94
N TYR A 251 8.88 13.78 -21.88
CA TYR A 251 9.15 12.37 -22.13
C TYR A 251 8.95 11.57 -20.82
N LEU A 252 8.06 10.61 -20.83
CA LEU A 252 7.91 9.64 -19.74
C LEU A 252 8.86 8.45 -19.95
N PRO A 253 9.44 7.91 -18.88
CA PRO A 253 10.18 6.65 -18.94
C PRO A 253 9.34 5.51 -19.51
N GLN A 254 10.00 4.41 -19.91
CA GLN A 254 9.32 3.23 -20.43
C GLN A 254 8.16 2.81 -19.54
N GLU A 255 7.02 2.55 -20.14
CA GLU A 255 5.80 2.17 -19.45
C GLU A 255 6.01 0.88 -18.65
N ILE A 256 5.54 0.91 -17.39
CA ILE A 256 5.51 -0.26 -16.53
C ILE A 256 4.08 -0.82 -16.59
N ASP A 257 3.92 -2.05 -17.05
CA ASP A 257 2.64 -2.75 -17.02
C ASP A 257 2.27 -3.13 -15.58
N VAL A 258 1.74 -2.16 -14.86
CA VAL A 258 1.37 -2.28 -13.44
C VAL A 258 0.27 -3.33 -13.23
N ALA A 259 -0.60 -3.54 -14.22
CA ALA A 259 -1.72 -4.49 -14.12
C ALA A 259 -1.22 -5.94 -14.03
N ASN A 260 -0.13 -6.25 -14.72
CA ASN A 260 0.47 -7.59 -14.80
C ASN A 260 1.64 -7.79 -13.82
N LEU A 261 2.03 -6.76 -13.06
CA LEU A 261 3.08 -6.94 -12.06
C LEU A 261 2.62 -7.86 -10.92
N PRO A 262 3.47 -8.83 -10.51
CA PRO A 262 3.18 -9.70 -9.39
C PRO A 262 3.21 -8.91 -8.08
N ARG A 263 2.02 -8.59 -7.57
CA ARG A 263 1.83 -7.91 -6.29
C ARG A 263 0.61 -8.46 -5.56
N TYR A 264 0.55 -8.24 -4.25
CA TYR A 264 -0.62 -8.66 -3.47
C TYR A 264 -1.82 -7.76 -3.77
N LYS A 265 -2.88 -8.32 -4.37
CA LYS A 265 -4.11 -7.58 -4.62
C LYS A 265 -4.76 -7.16 -3.30
N ASN A 266 -5.16 -5.92 -3.20
CA ASN A 266 -5.86 -5.41 -2.03
C ASN A 266 -7.32 -5.91 -2.04
N LYS A 267 -7.83 -6.44 -0.89
CA LYS A 267 -9.24 -6.83 -0.75
C LYS A 267 -10.22 -5.68 -1.02
N HIS A 268 -9.75 -4.47 -0.81
CA HIS A 268 -10.48 -3.23 -1.00
C HIS A 268 -9.99 -2.47 -2.25
N ALA A 269 -9.38 -3.18 -3.21
CA ALA A 269 -9.14 -2.56 -4.51
C ALA A 269 -10.49 -1.98 -4.95
N LYS A 270 -10.57 -0.67 -4.98
CA LYS A 270 -11.72 0.06 -5.50
C LYS A 270 -11.98 -0.55 -6.88
N THR A 271 -13.19 -0.96 -7.14
CA THR A 271 -13.57 -1.32 -8.50
C THR A 271 -13.36 -0.03 -9.28
N LEU A 272 -12.34 -0.01 -10.14
CA LEU A 272 -12.04 1.13 -11.00
C LEU A 272 -13.21 1.23 -11.98
N ARG A 273 -14.13 2.13 -11.72
CA ARG A 273 -15.29 2.40 -12.57
C ARG A 273 -15.38 3.89 -12.81
N SER A 274 -15.72 4.23 -14.04
CA SER A 274 -16.11 5.57 -14.40
C SER A 274 -17.23 6.06 -13.49
N LEU A 275 -17.15 7.31 -13.05
CA LEU A 275 -18.21 7.95 -12.27
C LEU A 275 -19.50 7.99 -13.09
N GLU A 276 -19.38 8.24 -14.37
CA GLU A 276 -20.49 8.25 -15.32
C GLU A 276 -21.18 6.87 -15.40
N GLU A 277 -20.43 5.79 -15.53
CA GLU A 277 -21.00 4.43 -15.55
C GLU A 277 -21.73 4.09 -14.25
N MET A 278 -21.12 4.40 -13.10
CA MET A 278 -21.72 4.16 -11.80
C MET A 278 -22.98 5.01 -11.58
N SER A 279 -23.06 6.20 -12.16
CA SER A 279 -24.14 7.13 -11.97
C SER A 279 -25.44 6.72 -12.70
N LYS A 280 -25.34 5.89 -13.74
CA LYS A 280 -26.50 5.43 -14.55
C LYS A 280 -27.61 4.75 -13.75
N THR A 281 -27.27 4.19 -12.59
CA THR A 281 -28.24 3.53 -11.69
C THR A 281 -29.01 4.51 -10.81
N ILE A 282 -28.63 5.79 -10.80
CA ILE A 282 -29.27 6.82 -9.96
C ILE A 282 -30.55 7.30 -10.62
N ASN A 283 -31.66 7.18 -9.89
CA ASN A 283 -32.95 7.62 -10.37
C ASN A 283 -33.10 9.14 -10.21
N VAL A 284 -33.54 9.81 -11.32
CA VAL A 284 -33.79 11.24 -11.39
C VAL A 284 -35.16 11.42 -12.05
N ASN A 285 -36.26 11.37 -11.23
CA ASN A 285 -37.63 11.35 -11.74
C ASN A 285 -38.19 12.74 -12.04
N HIS A 286 -37.60 13.80 -11.48
CA HIS A 286 -38.09 15.15 -11.63
C HIS A 286 -37.58 15.87 -12.90
N ILE A 287 -36.66 15.25 -13.62
CA ILE A 287 -36.15 15.76 -14.90
C ILE A 287 -36.65 14.83 -16.01
N PRO A 288 -37.31 15.36 -17.05
CA PRO A 288 -37.80 14.59 -18.19
C PRO A 288 -36.69 13.77 -18.87
N GLU A 289 -37.07 12.69 -19.53
CA GLU A 289 -36.09 11.79 -20.19
C GLU A 289 -35.40 12.43 -21.38
N GLU A 290 -36.04 13.39 -22.01
CA GLU A 290 -35.49 14.16 -23.13
C GLU A 290 -34.32 15.06 -22.69
N GLN A 291 -34.29 15.49 -21.42
CA GLN A 291 -33.23 16.32 -20.83
C GLN A 291 -32.07 15.44 -20.32
N ARG A 292 -31.41 14.74 -21.25
CA ARG A 292 -30.40 13.74 -20.94
C ARG A 292 -29.17 14.29 -20.22
N GLU A 293 -28.70 15.47 -20.61
CA GLU A 293 -27.49 16.06 -20.04
C GLU A 293 -27.74 16.58 -18.62
N GLU A 294 -28.91 17.13 -18.33
CA GLU A 294 -29.32 17.54 -16.99
C GLU A 294 -29.41 16.31 -16.06
N ARG A 295 -30.04 15.23 -16.53
CA ARG A 295 -30.14 13.97 -15.80
C ARG A 295 -28.73 13.41 -15.51
N ARG A 296 -27.87 13.38 -16.52
CA ARG A 296 -26.47 12.93 -16.41
C ARG A 296 -25.73 13.78 -15.38
N ALA A 297 -25.83 15.10 -15.44
CA ALA A 297 -25.17 16.00 -14.51
C ALA A 297 -25.60 15.73 -13.05
N VAL A 298 -26.91 15.63 -12.81
CA VAL A 298 -27.44 15.32 -11.47
C VAL A 298 -26.98 13.94 -11.01
N GLN A 299 -27.06 12.91 -11.86
CA GLN A 299 -26.66 11.56 -11.55
C GLN A 299 -25.18 11.49 -11.14
N MET A 300 -24.28 12.12 -11.89
CA MET A 300 -22.85 12.14 -11.57
C MET A 300 -22.57 12.86 -10.25
N ILE A 301 -23.21 13.99 -9.98
CA ILE A 301 -23.03 14.74 -8.72
C ILE A 301 -23.57 13.94 -7.52
N VAL A 302 -24.72 13.28 -7.67
CA VAL A 302 -25.30 12.40 -6.63
C VAL A 302 -24.39 11.20 -6.38
N GLN A 303 -23.85 10.60 -7.44
CA GLN A 303 -22.89 9.48 -7.31
C GLN A 303 -21.62 9.91 -6.58
N ALA A 304 -21.07 11.08 -6.92
CA ALA A 304 -19.92 11.65 -6.23
C ALA A 304 -20.19 11.89 -4.73
N TRP A 305 -21.40 12.35 -4.40
CA TRP A 305 -21.84 12.51 -3.01
C TRP A 305 -21.92 11.16 -2.28
N THR A 306 -22.54 10.15 -2.90
CA THR A 306 -22.70 8.80 -2.34
C THR A 306 -21.37 8.12 -2.07
N MET A 307 -20.42 8.27 -2.99
CA MET A 307 -19.06 7.75 -2.82
C MET A 307 -18.30 8.49 -1.72
N GLY A 308 -18.51 9.78 -1.59
CA GLY A 308 -17.72 10.68 -0.76
C GLY A 308 -16.32 10.97 -1.33
N LYS A 309 -15.87 12.19 -1.18
CA LYS A 309 -14.63 12.73 -1.78
C LYS A 309 -13.38 11.84 -1.56
N LYS A 310 -13.26 11.20 -0.39
CA LYS A 310 -12.10 10.35 -0.05
C LYS A 310 -12.02 9.05 -0.86
N ARG A 311 -13.11 8.65 -1.51
CA ARG A 311 -13.18 7.43 -2.32
C ARG A 311 -13.11 7.69 -3.81
N MET A 312 -13.17 8.96 -4.23
CA MET A 312 -13.07 9.34 -5.63
C MET A 312 -11.62 9.20 -6.10
N THR A 313 -11.45 8.61 -7.27
CA THR A 313 -10.15 8.54 -7.98
C THR A 313 -9.88 9.83 -8.74
N LEU A 314 -8.64 10.03 -9.19
CA LEU A 314 -8.30 11.17 -10.07
C LEU A 314 -9.12 11.15 -11.36
N ARG A 315 -9.43 9.98 -11.91
CA ARG A 315 -10.34 9.86 -13.05
C ARG A 315 -11.73 10.42 -12.74
N ASN A 316 -12.31 10.06 -11.58
CA ASN A 316 -13.62 10.58 -11.20
C ASN A 316 -13.63 12.12 -11.06
N TRP A 317 -12.52 12.68 -10.56
CA TRP A 317 -12.35 14.12 -10.52
C TRP A 317 -12.22 14.75 -11.90
N ALA A 318 -11.51 14.10 -12.84
CA ALA A 318 -11.41 14.55 -14.23
C ALA A 318 -12.78 14.53 -14.94
N GLU A 319 -13.56 13.45 -14.75
CA GLU A 319 -14.92 13.35 -15.30
C GLU A 319 -15.85 14.45 -14.78
N LEU A 320 -15.76 14.81 -13.49
CA LEU A 320 -16.50 15.94 -12.94
C LEU A 320 -16.01 17.28 -13.47
N TYR A 321 -14.69 17.43 -13.65
CA TYR A 321 -14.16 18.64 -14.26
C TYR A 321 -14.71 18.84 -15.68
N ASP A 322 -14.68 17.78 -16.51
CA ASP A 322 -15.23 17.81 -17.87
C ASP A 322 -16.74 18.11 -17.88
N LEU A 323 -17.50 17.53 -16.95
CA LEU A 323 -18.92 17.81 -16.79
C LEU A 323 -19.19 19.31 -16.54
N PHE A 324 -18.45 19.92 -15.63
CA PHE A 324 -18.63 21.34 -15.33
C PHE A 324 -18.07 22.27 -16.41
N ARG A 325 -17.01 21.86 -17.10
CA ARG A 325 -16.38 22.63 -18.16
C ARG A 325 -17.24 22.70 -19.41
N ASN A 326 -17.77 21.58 -19.87
CA ASN A 326 -18.49 21.50 -21.15
C ASN A 326 -19.88 22.11 -21.07
N ARG A 327 -20.54 22.10 -19.89
CA ARG A 327 -21.83 22.77 -19.63
C ARG A 327 -22.93 22.46 -20.63
N ASP A 328 -23.01 21.25 -21.10
CA ASP A 328 -24.05 20.84 -22.07
C ASP A 328 -25.44 20.72 -21.43
N PHE A 329 -25.67 21.28 -20.24
CA PHE A 329 -26.89 21.16 -19.45
C PHE A 329 -27.41 22.55 -18.97
N ASN A 330 -28.72 22.66 -18.72
CA ASN A 330 -29.33 23.82 -18.13
C ASN A 330 -29.07 23.87 -16.60
N GLU A 331 -28.33 24.90 -16.16
CA GLU A 331 -27.91 25.08 -14.77
C GLU A 331 -29.07 25.27 -13.79
N ASP A 332 -30.15 25.95 -14.22
CA ASP A 332 -31.31 26.18 -13.36
C ASP A 332 -32.02 24.86 -13.05
N ILE A 333 -32.17 23.99 -14.04
CA ILE A 333 -32.80 22.68 -13.88
C ILE A 333 -31.97 21.82 -12.96
N VAL A 334 -30.67 21.68 -13.25
CA VAL A 334 -29.72 20.90 -12.40
C VAL A 334 -29.64 21.49 -11.00
N GLY A 335 -29.53 22.82 -10.89
CA GLY A 335 -29.47 23.51 -9.61
C GLY A 335 -30.72 23.32 -8.75
N ASN A 336 -31.92 23.33 -9.35
CA ASN A 336 -33.20 23.11 -8.66
C ASN A 336 -33.29 21.66 -8.15
N GLU A 337 -32.96 20.66 -8.97
CA GLU A 337 -32.94 19.25 -8.57
C GLU A 337 -31.95 19.00 -7.45
N LEU A 338 -30.74 19.58 -7.51
CA LEU A 338 -29.76 19.47 -6.46
C LEU A 338 -30.16 20.15 -5.14
N ARG A 339 -30.94 21.27 -5.22
CA ARG A 339 -31.55 21.91 -4.04
C ARG A 339 -32.60 20.98 -3.42
N HIS A 340 -33.48 20.43 -4.25
CA HIS A 340 -34.50 19.47 -3.82
C HIS A 340 -33.87 18.28 -3.09
N ARG A 341 -32.77 17.75 -3.58
CA ARG A 341 -31.98 16.66 -2.95
C ARG A 341 -31.09 17.12 -1.77
N ARG A 342 -31.14 18.40 -1.38
CA ARG A 342 -30.32 19.01 -0.31
C ARG A 342 -28.81 18.92 -0.57
N LEU A 343 -28.37 18.84 -1.83
CA LEU A 343 -26.98 18.70 -2.23
C LEU A 343 -26.26 20.02 -2.54
N LYS A 344 -26.93 21.19 -2.46
CA LYS A 344 -26.33 22.49 -2.74
C LYS A 344 -24.98 22.70 -2.03
N ARG A 345 -24.90 22.43 -0.72
CA ARG A 345 -23.66 22.60 0.05
C ARG A 345 -22.55 21.66 -0.40
N PHE A 346 -22.90 20.42 -0.75
CA PHE A 346 -21.93 19.47 -1.27
C PHE A 346 -21.38 19.94 -2.62
N THR A 347 -22.24 20.33 -3.54
CA THR A 347 -21.88 20.81 -4.88
C THR A 347 -20.99 22.05 -4.82
N LYS A 348 -21.30 23.04 -3.97
CA LYS A 348 -20.40 24.19 -3.73
C LYS A 348 -19.01 23.76 -3.27
N ARG A 349 -18.91 22.81 -2.34
CA ARG A 349 -17.62 22.28 -1.88
C ARG A 349 -16.89 21.50 -2.97
N LEU A 350 -17.62 20.72 -3.76
CA LEU A 350 -17.08 19.98 -4.90
C LEU A 350 -16.45 20.94 -5.92
N GLN A 351 -17.18 21.98 -6.31
CA GLN A 351 -16.72 23.01 -7.23
C GLN A 351 -15.48 23.77 -6.69
N LYS A 352 -15.48 24.10 -5.39
CA LYS A 352 -14.31 24.70 -4.73
C LYS A 352 -13.09 23.79 -4.83
N ASP A 353 -13.26 22.48 -4.64
CA ASP A 353 -12.15 21.52 -4.74
C ASP A 353 -11.67 21.40 -6.21
N LEU A 354 -12.59 21.38 -7.18
CA LEU A 354 -12.21 21.40 -8.61
C LEU A 354 -11.45 22.68 -8.99
N LYS A 355 -11.87 23.83 -8.46
CA LYS A 355 -11.18 25.10 -8.67
C LYS A 355 -9.75 25.05 -8.08
N SER A 356 -9.60 24.58 -6.85
CA SER A 356 -8.29 24.54 -6.18
C SER A 356 -7.35 23.48 -6.75
N ARG A 357 -7.85 22.31 -7.13
CA ARG A 357 -7.02 21.20 -7.60
C ARG A 357 -6.76 21.21 -9.10
N PHE A 358 -7.76 21.61 -9.91
CA PHE A 358 -7.73 21.49 -11.37
C PHE A 358 -7.94 22.84 -12.10
N ALA A 359 -7.92 23.95 -11.38
CA ALA A 359 -8.09 25.29 -11.94
C ALA A 359 -9.40 25.50 -12.72
N LEU A 360 -10.52 24.91 -12.25
CA LEU A 360 -11.82 25.15 -12.84
C LEU A 360 -12.14 26.65 -12.80
N LYS A 361 -12.46 27.25 -13.96
CA LYS A 361 -12.76 28.67 -14.09
C LYS A 361 -14.07 29.04 -13.37
N GLU A 362 -14.16 30.28 -12.88
CA GLU A 362 -15.37 30.77 -12.16
C GLU A 362 -16.66 30.70 -12.99
N GLY A 363 -16.53 30.93 -14.29
CA GLY A 363 -17.62 30.77 -15.22
C GLY A 363 -18.33 29.42 -15.23
N TYR A 364 -17.73 28.37 -14.71
CA TYR A 364 -18.24 26.98 -14.74
C TYR A 364 -18.92 26.53 -13.44
N VAL A 365 -19.38 27.48 -12.60
CA VAL A 365 -19.95 27.17 -11.27
C VAL A 365 -21.49 27.22 -11.33
N ILE A 366 -22.16 26.11 -10.96
CA ILE A 366 -23.65 26.05 -10.92
C ILE A 366 -24.20 26.91 -9.77
N PHE A 367 -23.50 27.02 -8.67
CA PHE A 367 -23.89 27.80 -7.51
C PHE A 367 -22.80 28.82 -7.18
N GLN A 368 -23.08 30.09 -7.34
CA GLN A 368 -22.25 31.16 -6.83
C GLN A 368 -22.28 31.28 -5.31
#